data_6241227b1b7e1cb6060c33b9caa211b1
#
_entry.id   6241227b1b7e1cb6060c33b9caa211b1
#
_cell.length_a   1.000
_cell.length_b   1.000
_cell.length_c   1.000
_cell.angle_alpha   90.00
_cell.angle_beta   90.00
_cell.angle_gamma   90.00
#
_symmetry.space_group_name_H-M   'P 1'
#
loop_
_entity.id
_entity.type
_entity.pdbx_description
1 polymer ?
#
loop_
_entity_poly.entity_id
_entity_poly.type
_entity_poly.pdbx_seq_one_letter_code
_entity_poly.pdbx_strand_id
1 'polypeptide(L)'
;MTELAFSAADYELLRTHLLADDVERCAMLFARQYQRADGQIRLLVREIWLPKEADYLCQSSIEAQLSGAYVAMVTKEAARRGESLVFVHSHLGDHAPQFSRKDDLGENMLAEFLARRHPSYTHLALVLSAGGLQARTLGTTEMIKVVSVGSHRRVLFDPSGDITVPQLRYDRHVRAFGRAGQQEIQKLHVGIVGLGGTGSLVAQQLGHLGVKNFTLIDPDIVDETNLNRVAGANQSDIGRFKVDVAKRQLLAHNDEIVAKVVQEDVVRARVANLLRDVDVIFSCTDSHGSRSVIQQVAYQYLIPCIDIGSIITIDKEQIQGIFGRVQLLSPGEPCLWCSSLLDSEEIRRDLMTETERRTDPYIPGSTEPAPSVIWLNGVVVSMAVGMFMSLVTEAPMPGRHWQYHAHRTTLRKIEYLAREDCFICSKQGVLAKGQEQPLFARQD
;
A
#
# COMPACT_ATOMS: atom_id res chain seq x y z
N MET A 1 10.50 13.81 3.81
CA MET A 1 9.25 14.61 3.62
C MET A 1 8.09 13.88 4.28
N THR A 2 7.30 14.56 5.09
CA THR A 2 6.11 13.99 5.74
C THR A 2 5.04 13.64 4.70
N GLU A 3 4.30 12.53 4.91
CA GLU A 3 3.23 12.08 4.02
C GLU A 3 1.93 11.82 4.82
N LEU A 4 0.78 12.30 4.29
CA LEU A 4 -0.54 11.99 4.80
C LEU A 4 -1.24 11.02 3.83
N ALA A 5 -1.72 9.88 4.36
CA ALA A 5 -2.41 8.86 3.58
C ALA A 5 -3.88 8.70 4.02
N PHE A 6 -4.77 8.73 3.04
CA PHE A 6 -6.21 8.46 3.19
C PHE A 6 -6.58 7.10 2.60
N SER A 7 -7.62 6.46 3.14
CA SER A 7 -8.40 5.56 2.30
C SER A 7 -9.16 6.39 1.25
N ALA A 8 -9.38 5.83 0.06
CA ALA A 8 -10.13 6.55 -0.99
C ALA A 8 -11.56 6.91 -0.51
N ALA A 9 -12.19 6.05 0.28
CA ALA A 9 -13.51 6.30 0.85
C ALA A 9 -13.52 7.48 1.84
N ASP A 10 -12.50 7.57 2.71
CA ASP A 10 -12.37 8.68 3.65
C ASP A 10 -12.10 10.01 2.93
N TYR A 11 -11.28 9.98 1.87
CA TYR A 11 -11.05 11.18 1.06
C TYR A 11 -12.32 11.67 0.36
N GLU A 12 -13.11 10.78 -0.24
CA GLU A 12 -14.37 11.14 -0.88
C GLU A 12 -15.43 11.64 0.12
N LEU A 13 -15.50 11.03 1.32
CA LEU A 13 -16.34 11.52 2.41
C LEU A 13 -15.97 12.96 2.80
N LEU A 14 -14.68 13.22 3.01
CA LEU A 14 -14.14 14.53 3.35
C LEU A 14 -14.46 15.55 2.26
N ARG A 15 -14.17 15.22 1.00
CA ARG A 15 -14.41 16.08 -0.17
C ARG A 15 -15.89 16.42 -0.33
N THR A 16 -16.77 15.43 -0.19
CA THR A 16 -18.22 15.62 -0.29
C THR A 16 -18.74 16.58 0.80
N HIS A 17 -18.25 16.43 2.03
CA HIS A 17 -18.65 17.33 3.13
C HIS A 17 -18.14 18.77 2.93
N LEU A 18 -16.87 18.93 2.58
CA LEU A 18 -16.22 20.24 2.50
C LEU A 18 -16.70 21.07 1.30
N LEU A 19 -17.18 20.42 0.24
CA LEU A 19 -17.64 21.07 -0.99
C LEU A 19 -19.15 20.95 -1.19
N ALA A 20 -19.93 20.78 -0.11
CA ALA A 20 -21.36 20.50 -0.20
C ALA A 20 -22.20 21.72 -0.64
N ASP A 21 -21.73 22.93 -0.34
CA ASP A 21 -22.44 24.19 -0.61
C ASP A 21 -21.45 25.38 -0.72
N ASP A 22 -21.99 26.60 -0.83
CA ASP A 22 -21.23 27.83 -1.03
C ASP A 22 -20.74 28.49 0.27
N VAL A 23 -20.50 27.68 1.32
CA VAL A 23 -19.88 28.15 2.56
C VAL A 23 -18.64 27.34 2.88
N GLU A 24 -17.62 27.97 3.48
CA GLU A 24 -16.45 27.26 3.94
C GLU A 24 -16.81 26.33 5.10
N ARG A 25 -16.24 25.14 5.08
CA ARG A 25 -16.47 24.09 6.08
C ARG A 25 -15.15 23.60 6.66
N CYS A 26 -15.22 23.10 7.88
CA CYS A 26 -14.10 22.46 8.54
C CYS A 26 -14.33 20.95 8.71
N ALA A 27 -13.24 20.22 8.91
CA ALA A 27 -13.23 18.84 9.39
C ALA A 27 -12.00 18.62 10.28
N MET A 28 -12.09 17.65 11.19
CA MET A 28 -10.98 17.23 12.04
C MET A 28 -10.68 15.78 11.78
N LEU A 29 -9.42 15.47 11.41
CA LEU A 29 -9.03 14.10 11.17
C LEU A 29 -8.13 13.60 12.29
N PHE A 30 -8.36 12.36 12.69
CA PHE A 30 -7.48 11.61 13.58
C PHE A 30 -6.59 10.69 12.75
N ALA A 31 -5.30 10.78 12.94
CA ALA A 31 -4.33 10.04 12.15
C ALA A 31 -3.29 9.32 13.02
N ARG A 32 -2.96 8.08 12.64
CA ARG A 32 -1.86 7.32 13.23
C ARG A 32 -0.54 7.72 12.58
N GLN A 33 0.40 8.12 13.40
CA GLN A 33 1.73 8.49 12.97
C GLN A 33 2.69 7.31 13.14
N TYR A 34 3.58 7.11 12.14
CA TYR A 34 4.76 6.27 12.30
C TYR A 34 5.94 6.83 11.53
N GLN A 35 7.15 6.45 11.95
CA GLN A 35 8.38 6.84 11.29
C GLN A 35 8.87 5.72 10.37
N ARG A 36 9.14 6.06 9.11
CA ARG A 36 9.79 5.19 8.13
C ARG A 36 11.28 5.02 8.47
N ALA A 37 11.93 4.02 7.88
CA ALA A 37 13.34 3.75 8.09
C ALA A 37 14.26 4.90 7.64
N ASP A 38 13.84 5.72 6.69
CA ASP A 38 14.54 6.92 6.22
C ASP A 38 14.33 8.17 7.12
N GLY A 39 13.62 7.99 8.22
CA GLY A 39 13.30 9.06 9.17
C GLY A 39 12.06 9.89 8.82
N GLN A 40 11.45 9.69 7.65
CA GLN A 40 10.23 10.38 7.26
C GLN A 40 9.03 9.95 8.11
N ILE A 41 8.12 10.89 8.37
CA ILE A 41 6.90 10.62 9.12
C ILE A 41 5.77 10.36 8.13
N ARG A 42 5.02 9.28 8.36
CA ARG A 42 3.79 8.99 7.65
C ARG A 42 2.60 8.98 8.61
N LEU A 43 1.52 9.66 8.21
CA LEU A 43 0.27 9.72 8.94
C LEU A 43 -0.82 8.98 8.17
N LEU A 44 -1.54 8.11 8.85
CA LEU A 44 -2.63 7.30 8.30
C LEU A 44 -3.96 7.80 8.86
N VAL A 45 -4.84 8.34 8.02
CA VAL A 45 -6.16 8.81 8.47
C VAL A 45 -7.00 7.63 8.94
N ARG A 46 -7.48 7.73 10.18
CA ARG A 46 -8.29 6.70 10.85
C ARG A 46 -9.76 7.08 10.90
N GLU A 47 -10.05 8.32 11.25
CA GLU A 47 -11.39 8.79 11.52
C GLU A 47 -11.53 10.25 11.12
N ILE A 48 -12.71 10.62 10.66
CA ILE A 48 -13.08 11.98 10.27
C ILE A 48 -14.21 12.45 11.16
N TRP A 49 -14.00 13.54 11.89
CA TRP A 49 -15.03 14.22 12.63
C TRP A 49 -15.49 15.45 11.87
N LEU A 50 -16.78 15.46 11.56
CA LEU A 50 -17.43 16.55 10.86
C LEU A 50 -18.14 17.43 11.88
N PRO A 51 -17.73 18.70 12.05
CA PRO A 51 -18.37 19.64 12.96
C PRO A 51 -19.83 19.87 12.57
N LYS A 52 -20.70 20.02 13.57
CA LYS A 52 -22.09 20.45 13.40
C LYS A 52 -22.15 21.97 13.37
N GLU A 53 -23.26 22.53 12.93
CA GLU A 53 -23.48 24.00 12.91
C GLU A 53 -23.19 24.67 14.26
N ALA A 54 -23.59 24.04 15.36
CA ALA A 54 -23.35 24.54 16.72
C ALA A 54 -21.87 24.54 17.16
N ASP A 55 -21.00 23.84 16.42
CA ASP A 55 -19.56 23.75 16.71
C ASP A 55 -18.76 24.91 16.09
N TYR A 56 -19.41 25.72 15.23
CA TYR A 56 -18.80 26.89 14.61
C TYR A 56 -19.08 28.16 15.43
N LEU A 57 -18.08 29.04 15.49
CA LEU A 57 -18.25 30.43 15.93
C LEU A 57 -18.78 31.31 14.81
N CYS A 58 -18.24 31.10 13.59
CA CYS A 58 -18.78 31.69 12.37
C CYS A 58 -18.57 30.75 11.18
N GLN A 59 -19.44 30.86 10.21
CA GLN A 59 -19.38 30.15 8.95
C GLN A 59 -19.96 31.01 7.83
N SER A 60 -19.18 31.22 6.78
CA SER A 60 -19.57 32.04 5.63
C SER A 60 -18.86 31.54 4.36
N SER A 61 -19.03 32.24 3.25
CA SER A 61 -18.32 31.95 2.00
C SER A 61 -16.81 32.31 2.00
N ILE A 62 -16.32 32.92 3.05
CA ILE A 62 -14.91 33.38 3.14
C ILE A 62 -14.27 33.07 4.49
N GLU A 63 -14.97 32.37 5.37
CA GLU A 63 -14.49 32.05 6.71
C GLU A 63 -15.27 30.90 7.33
N ALA A 64 -14.54 29.97 7.93
CA ALA A 64 -15.08 28.95 8.82
C ALA A 64 -14.21 28.89 10.10
N GLN A 65 -14.78 29.26 11.24
CA GLN A 65 -14.08 29.22 12.52
C GLN A 65 -14.78 28.29 13.51
N LEU A 66 -14.06 27.29 13.99
CA LEU A 66 -14.54 26.35 15.01
C LEU A 66 -14.51 26.98 16.41
N SER A 67 -15.46 26.59 17.26
CA SER A 67 -15.47 27.02 18.66
C SER A 67 -14.29 26.44 19.43
N GLY A 68 -13.75 27.23 20.39
CA GLY A 68 -12.68 26.77 21.25
C GLY A 68 -13.05 25.53 22.07
N ALA A 69 -14.33 25.34 22.40
CA ALA A 69 -14.83 24.17 23.10
C ALA A 69 -14.71 22.90 22.22
N TYR A 70 -15.06 22.99 20.94
CA TYR A 70 -14.94 21.88 19.99
C TYR A 70 -13.47 21.52 19.77
N VAL A 71 -12.60 22.50 19.52
CA VAL A 71 -11.15 22.29 19.35
C VAL A 71 -10.54 21.65 20.59
N ALA A 72 -10.90 22.10 21.80
CA ALA A 72 -10.42 21.51 23.05
C ALA A 72 -10.88 20.06 23.23
N MET A 73 -12.13 19.76 22.88
CA MET A 73 -12.70 18.39 22.91
C MET A 73 -11.93 17.45 21.97
N VAL A 74 -11.73 17.87 20.72
CA VAL A 74 -11.01 17.06 19.70
C VAL A 74 -9.57 16.84 20.12
N THR A 75 -8.88 17.88 20.63
CA THR A 75 -7.49 17.77 21.13
C THR A 75 -7.38 16.80 22.30
N LYS A 76 -8.31 16.86 23.26
CA LYS A 76 -8.35 15.93 24.40
C LYS A 76 -8.53 14.49 23.92
N GLU A 77 -9.40 14.27 22.95
CA GLU A 77 -9.64 12.94 22.40
C GLU A 77 -8.41 12.42 21.63
N ALA A 78 -7.75 13.25 20.83
CA ALA A 78 -6.52 12.88 20.14
C ALA A 78 -5.39 12.49 21.13
N ALA A 79 -5.23 13.27 22.19
CA ALA A 79 -4.26 12.96 23.24
C ALA A 79 -4.58 11.64 23.96
N ARG A 80 -5.86 11.37 24.24
CA ARG A 80 -6.32 10.11 24.84
C ARG A 80 -6.04 8.91 23.94
N ARG A 81 -6.18 9.06 22.64
CA ARG A 81 -5.97 8.00 21.65
C ARG A 81 -4.50 7.84 21.23
N GLY A 82 -3.65 8.84 21.52
CA GLY A 82 -2.28 8.89 20.99
C GLY A 82 -2.29 9.03 19.46
N GLU A 83 -3.05 9.99 18.92
CA GLU A 83 -3.22 10.24 17.48
C GLU A 83 -2.86 11.69 17.13
N SER A 84 -2.29 11.87 15.95
CA SER A 84 -2.10 13.16 15.33
C SER A 84 -3.43 13.77 14.90
N LEU A 85 -3.52 15.09 14.85
CA LEU A 85 -4.66 15.83 14.30
C LEU A 85 -4.31 16.44 12.96
N VAL A 86 -5.26 16.40 12.03
CA VAL A 86 -5.23 17.19 10.80
C VAL A 86 -6.41 18.16 10.83
N PHE A 87 -6.11 19.45 10.85
CA PHE A 87 -7.10 20.51 10.74
C PHE A 87 -7.38 20.78 9.27
N VAL A 88 -8.64 20.59 8.86
CA VAL A 88 -9.04 20.75 7.47
C VAL A 88 -10.07 21.82 7.34
N HIS A 89 -9.94 22.68 6.32
CA HIS A 89 -10.98 23.61 5.91
C HIS A 89 -11.08 23.67 4.38
N SER A 90 -12.23 24.12 3.86
CA SER A 90 -12.40 24.38 2.44
C SER A 90 -12.21 25.85 2.10
N HIS A 91 -11.72 26.08 0.88
CA HIS A 91 -11.86 27.36 0.19
C HIS A 91 -12.81 27.18 -0.99
N LEU A 92 -13.63 28.18 -1.26
CA LEU A 92 -14.53 28.16 -2.41
C LEU A 92 -13.78 28.47 -3.71
N GLY A 93 -14.24 27.90 -4.82
CA GLY A 93 -13.71 28.15 -6.16
C GLY A 93 -13.00 26.94 -6.78
N ASP A 94 -12.72 27.07 -8.09
CA ASP A 94 -12.17 25.99 -8.93
C ASP A 94 -10.63 26.02 -9.06
N HIS A 95 -9.99 26.92 -8.34
CA HIS A 95 -8.52 27.03 -8.37
C HIS A 95 -7.88 26.15 -7.29
N ALA A 96 -6.63 25.75 -7.52
CA ALA A 96 -5.83 25.11 -6.47
C ALA A 96 -5.77 26.02 -5.24
N PRO A 97 -6.16 25.54 -4.06
CA PRO A 97 -6.25 26.39 -2.87
C PRO A 97 -4.86 26.75 -2.38
N GLN A 98 -4.75 27.90 -1.71
CA GLN A 98 -3.54 28.34 -1.01
C GLN A 98 -3.91 28.77 0.40
N PHE A 99 -3.04 28.50 1.35
CA PHE A 99 -3.20 28.99 2.70
C PHE A 99 -3.14 30.54 2.74
N SER A 100 -4.12 31.16 3.38
CA SER A 100 -4.20 32.61 3.54
C SER A 100 -3.44 33.08 4.78
N ARG A 101 -3.21 34.39 4.89
CA ARG A 101 -2.64 34.98 6.13
C ARG A 101 -3.51 34.74 7.37
N LYS A 102 -4.82 34.58 7.18
CA LYS A 102 -5.75 34.31 8.26
C LYS A 102 -5.57 32.87 8.76
N ASP A 103 -5.37 31.92 7.83
CA ASP A 103 -5.05 30.53 8.16
C ASP A 103 -3.73 30.46 8.94
N ASP A 104 -2.67 31.20 8.50
CA ASP A 104 -1.40 31.26 9.19
C ASP A 104 -1.55 31.71 10.67
N LEU A 105 -2.38 32.71 10.94
CA LEU A 105 -2.62 33.19 12.31
C LEU A 105 -3.35 32.14 13.15
N GLY A 106 -4.41 31.54 12.61
CA GLY A 106 -5.19 30.49 13.29
C GLY A 106 -4.36 29.25 13.57
N GLU A 107 -3.58 28.80 12.59
CA GLU A 107 -2.70 27.64 12.72
C GLU A 107 -1.58 27.84 13.73
N ASN A 108 -0.96 29.03 13.79
CA ASN A 108 0.06 29.32 14.79
C ASN A 108 -0.49 29.22 16.23
N MET A 109 -1.70 29.74 16.47
CA MET A 109 -2.37 29.61 17.77
C MET A 109 -2.67 28.13 18.12
N LEU A 110 -3.13 27.34 17.14
CA LEU A 110 -3.40 25.91 17.31
C LEU A 110 -2.09 25.14 17.54
N ALA A 111 -1.03 25.43 16.81
CA ALA A 111 0.27 24.80 16.96
C ALA A 111 0.85 25.02 18.35
N GLU A 112 0.81 26.27 18.87
CA GLU A 112 1.23 26.57 20.24
C GLU A 112 0.40 25.84 21.30
N PHE A 113 -0.92 25.75 21.09
CA PHE A 113 -1.82 25.06 21.98
C PHE A 113 -1.51 23.55 22.05
N LEU A 114 -1.27 22.93 20.87
CA LEU A 114 -0.97 21.50 20.76
C LEU A 114 0.45 21.18 21.25
N ALA A 115 1.44 22.05 21.00
CA ALA A 115 2.79 21.87 21.51
C ALA A 115 2.86 21.76 23.04
N ARG A 116 1.92 22.39 23.74
CA ARG A 116 1.81 22.29 25.22
C ARG A 116 1.06 21.07 25.70
N ARG A 117 0.13 20.52 24.90
CA ARG A 117 -0.83 19.48 25.33
C ARG A 117 -0.56 18.11 24.69
N HIS A 118 0.05 18.09 23.52
CA HIS A 118 0.28 16.88 22.73
C HIS A 118 1.59 16.94 21.93
N PRO A 119 2.75 17.23 22.60
CA PRO A 119 4.02 17.58 21.95
C PRO A 119 4.68 16.44 21.17
N SER A 120 4.34 15.19 21.45
CA SER A 120 4.99 14.01 20.84
C SER A 120 4.48 13.65 19.45
N TYR A 121 3.53 14.43 18.93
CA TYR A 121 2.85 14.13 17.66
C TYR A 121 2.96 15.26 16.66
N THR A 122 3.13 14.88 15.38
CA THR A 122 3.10 15.84 14.27
C THR A 122 1.65 16.13 13.91
N HIS A 123 1.26 17.41 13.94
CA HIS A 123 -0.07 17.85 13.54
C HIS A 123 0.01 18.54 12.18
N LEU A 124 -1.06 18.47 11.40
CA LEU A 124 -1.11 18.97 10.03
C LEU A 124 -2.26 19.95 9.84
N ALA A 125 -2.10 20.82 8.85
CA ALA A 125 -3.17 21.61 8.26
C ALA A 125 -3.38 21.20 6.81
N LEU A 126 -4.63 21.20 6.36
CA LEU A 126 -5.01 20.87 4.98
C LEU A 126 -6.09 21.86 4.53
N VAL A 127 -5.92 22.44 3.36
CA VAL A 127 -6.93 23.26 2.67
C VAL A 127 -7.35 22.59 1.38
N LEU A 128 -8.66 22.54 1.10
CA LEU A 128 -9.25 21.86 -0.04
C LEU A 128 -10.23 22.77 -0.78
N SER A 129 -10.19 22.72 -2.12
CA SER A 129 -11.18 23.37 -3.01
C SER A 129 -11.59 22.40 -4.12
N ALA A 130 -12.50 22.82 -4.99
CA ALA A 130 -12.83 22.03 -6.18
C ALA A 130 -11.60 21.83 -7.11
N GLY A 131 -10.64 22.78 -7.12
CA GLY A 131 -9.43 22.74 -7.94
C GLY A 131 -8.27 21.92 -7.36
N GLY A 132 -8.40 21.36 -6.13
CA GLY A 132 -7.36 20.54 -5.53
C GLY A 132 -7.19 20.72 -4.02
N LEU A 133 -6.03 20.36 -3.51
CA LEU A 133 -5.69 20.52 -2.10
C LEU A 133 -4.22 20.91 -1.90
N GLN A 134 -3.94 21.48 -0.74
CA GLN A 134 -2.58 21.64 -0.19
C GLN A 134 -2.58 21.19 1.27
N ALA A 135 -1.43 20.70 1.74
CA ALA A 135 -1.25 20.33 3.14
C ALA A 135 0.16 20.69 3.61
N ARG A 136 0.26 21.04 4.89
CA ARG A 136 1.54 21.41 5.55
C ARG A 136 1.57 20.94 7.00
N THR A 137 2.76 20.93 7.58
CA THR A 137 2.92 20.77 9.01
C THR A 137 2.31 21.99 9.72
N LEU A 138 1.44 21.75 10.68
CA LEU A 138 0.66 22.80 11.36
C LEU A 138 1.58 23.88 11.97
N GLY A 139 1.25 25.14 11.69
CA GLY A 139 2.03 26.29 12.17
C GLY A 139 3.39 26.47 11.49
N THR A 140 3.61 25.82 10.34
CA THR A 140 4.85 25.98 9.56
C THR A 140 4.53 26.19 8.07
N THR A 141 5.57 26.46 7.28
CA THR A 141 5.48 26.52 5.80
C THR A 141 5.92 25.21 5.14
N GLU A 142 6.23 24.17 5.92
CA GLU A 142 6.67 22.88 5.41
C GLU A 142 5.51 22.13 4.78
N MET A 143 5.46 22.13 3.44
CA MET A 143 4.45 21.40 2.67
C MET A 143 4.71 19.90 2.73
N ILE A 144 3.64 19.12 2.77
CA ILE A 144 3.70 17.66 2.89
C ILE A 144 3.01 16.98 1.70
N LYS A 145 3.41 15.75 1.41
CA LYS A 145 2.77 14.93 0.38
C LYS A 145 1.45 14.36 0.89
N VAL A 146 0.43 14.33 0.02
CA VAL A 146 -0.88 13.73 0.33
C VAL A 146 -1.23 12.67 -0.70
N VAL A 147 -1.62 11.48 -0.23
CA VAL A 147 -1.99 10.35 -1.09
C VAL A 147 -3.35 9.76 -0.68
N SER A 148 -4.08 9.24 -1.64
CA SER A 148 -5.29 8.45 -1.42
C SER A 148 -5.09 7.05 -1.97
N VAL A 149 -5.54 6.03 -1.22
CA VAL A 149 -5.33 4.62 -1.50
C VAL A 149 -6.66 3.87 -1.48
N GLY A 150 -6.95 3.20 -2.57
CA GLY A 150 -8.15 2.39 -2.77
C GLY A 150 -7.97 1.53 -4.02
N SER A 151 -8.99 1.46 -4.88
CA SER A 151 -8.87 0.82 -6.19
C SER A 151 -7.80 1.48 -7.09
N HIS A 152 -7.41 2.73 -6.77
CA HIS A 152 -6.26 3.45 -7.31
C HIS A 152 -5.43 4.02 -6.16
N ARG A 153 -4.13 4.18 -6.39
CA ARG A 153 -3.25 5.00 -5.55
C ARG A 153 -3.04 6.33 -6.27
N ARG A 154 -3.56 7.40 -5.70
CA ARG A 154 -3.47 8.75 -6.27
C ARG A 154 -2.63 9.65 -5.40
N VAL A 155 -1.68 10.34 -6.00
CA VAL A 155 -1.00 11.47 -5.39
C VAL A 155 -1.91 12.67 -5.55
N LEU A 156 -2.49 13.13 -4.45
CA LEU A 156 -3.43 14.26 -4.43
C LEU A 156 -2.67 15.59 -4.38
N PHE A 157 -1.51 15.59 -3.74
CA PHE A 157 -0.58 16.73 -3.68
C PHE A 157 0.85 16.25 -3.47
N ASP A 158 1.79 16.76 -4.24
CA ASP A 158 3.23 16.51 -4.10
C ASP A 158 3.97 17.86 -4.20
N PRO A 159 4.51 18.38 -3.08
CA PRO A 159 5.21 19.66 -3.09
C PRO A 159 6.58 19.59 -3.77
N SER A 160 7.11 18.42 -4.07
CA SER A 160 8.44 18.29 -4.70
C SER A 160 8.50 18.91 -6.10
N GLY A 161 7.35 19.00 -6.78
CA GLY A 161 7.24 19.71 -8.07
C GLY A 161 8.13 19.20 -9.21
N ASP A 162 8.92 18.18 -8.97
CA ASP A 162 9.95 17.67 -9.87
C ASP A 162 9.37 17.08 -11.17
N ILE A 163 9.28 17.94 -12.18
CA ILE A 163 9.02 17.49 -13.54
C ILE A 163 10.36 17.10 -14.17
N THR A 164 10.84 15.91 -13.89
CA THR A 164 12.00 15.37 -14.59
C THR A 164 11.63 14.97 -16.00
N VAL A 165 12.50 15.28 -16.97
CA VAL A 165 12.29 14.82 -18.36
C VAL A 165 12.54 13.31 -18.41
N PRO A 166 11.55 12.50 -18.81
CA PRO A 166 11.75 11.05 -18.91
C PRO A 166 12.91 10.72 -19.87
N GLN A 167 13.73 9.76 -19.50
CA GLN A 167 14.81 9.27 -20.36
C GLN A 167 14.24 8.71 -21.67
N LEU A 168 15.00 8.81 -22.75
CA LEU A 168 14.59 8.36 -24.09
C LEU A 168 14.14 6.88 -24.13
N ARG A 169 14.71 6.03 -23.27
CA ARG A 169 14.30 4.62 -23.14
C ARG A 169 12.83 4.42 -22.80
N TYR A 170 12.18 5.41 -22.20
CA TYR A 170 10.76 5.38 -21.81
C TYR A 170 9.84 6.13 -22.78
N ASP A 171 10.32 6.55 -23.97
CA ASP A 171 9.51 7.32 -24.95
C ASP A 171 8.19 6.60 -25.29
N ARG A 172 8.23 5.28 -25.50
CA ARG A 172 7.03 4.49 -25.80
C ARG A 172 6.04 4.41 -24.62
N HIS A 173 6.56 4.38 -23.40
CA HIS A 173 5.74 4.38 -22.18
C HIS A 173 5.06 5.74 -21.99
N VAL A 174 5.79 6.83 -22.20
CA VAL A 174 5.25 8.20 -22.14
C VAL A 174 4.13 8.40 -23.16
N ARG A 175 4.24 7.82 -24.35
CA ARG A 175 3.17 7.85 -25.36
C ARG A 175 1.94 7.04 -24.95
N ALA A 176 2.11 5.99 -24.13
CA ALA A 176 1.04 5.12 -23.71
C ALA A 176 0.26 5.67 -22.49
N PHE A 177 0.96 6.19 -21.47
CA PHE A 177 0.34 6.60 -20.20
C PHE A 177 0.85 7.96 -19.67
N GLY A 178 1.39 8.79 -20.55
CA GLY A 178 1.77 10.17 -20.27
C GLY A 178 3.06 10.32 -19.48
N ARG A 179 3.56 11.56 -19.42
CA ARG A 179 4.77 11.91 -18.65
C ARG A 179 4.54 11.74 -17.14
N ALA A 180 3.41 12.20 -16.65
CA ALA A 180 3.06 12.10 -15.23
C ALA A 180 3.01 10.64 -14.77
N GLY A 181 2.38 9.73 -15.52
CA GLY A 181 2.34 8.30 -15.20
C GLY A 181 3.73 7.67 -15.17
N GLN A 182 4.63 8.00 -16.13
CA GLN A 182 6.00 7.49 -16.10
C GLN A 182 6.80 8.02 -14.90
N GLN A 183 6.61 9.28 -14.54
CA GLN A 183 7.26 9.88 -13.37
C GLN A 183 6.80 9.23 -12.06
N GLU A 184 5.49 9.00 -11.91
CA GLU A 184 4.96 8.29 -10.74
C GLU A 184 5.57 6.90 -10.60
N ILE A 185 5.65 6.12 -11.69
CA ILE A 185 6.28 4.79 -11.69
C ILE A 185 7.73 4.86 -11.22
N GLN A 186 8.50 5.85 -11.69
CA GLN A 186 9.91 6.01 -11.34
C GLN A 186 10.15 6.41 -9.88
N LYS A 187 9.18 7.09 -9.24
CA LYS A 187 9.25 7.52 -7.83
C LYS A 187 8.87 6.41 -6.86
N LEU A 188 8.14 5.37 -7.30
CA LEU A 188 7.63 4.32 -6.44
C LEU A 188 8.73 3.45 -5.84
N HIS A 189 8.54 3.09 -4.58
CA HIS A 189 9.27 2.03 -3.91
C HIS A 189 8.40 0.77 -3.86
N VAL A 190 8.83 -0.31 -4.51
CA VAL A 190 8.05 -1.55 -4.63
C VAL A 190 8.66 -2.67 -3.80
N GLY A 191 7.84 -3.29 -2.94
CA GLY A 191 8.18 -4.50 -2.22
C GLY A 191 7.76 -5.75 -3.01
N ILE A 192 8.67 -6.71 -3.20
CA ILE A 192 8.36 -8.00 -3.82
C ILE A 192 8.70 -9.09 -2.81
N VAL A 193 7.68 -9.87 -2.42
CA VAL A 193 7.82 -10.98 -1.48
C VAL A 193 7.65 -12.29 -2.23
N GLY A 194 8.68 -13.14 -2.19
CA GLY A 194 8.81 -14.34 -3.01
C GLY A 194 9.45 -14.03 -4.37
N LEU A 195 10.67 -14.51 -4.60
CA LEU A 195 11.45 -14.32 -5.86
C LEU A 195 11.57 -15.63 -6.67
N GLY A 196 10.57 -16.49 -6.53
CA GLY A 196 10.41 -17.69 -7.35
C GLY A 196 9.96 -17.37 -8.79
N GLY A 197 9.21 -18.29 -9.40
CA GLY A 197 8.79 -18.16 -10.79
C GLY A 197 7.95 -16.93 -11.11
N THR A 198 7.09 -16.47 -10.18
CA THR A 198 6.27 -15.26 -10.36
C THR A 198 7.04 -13.99 -9.99
N GLY A 199 7.65 -13.95 -8.80
CA GLY A 199 8.31 -12.72 -8.32
C GLY A 199 9.54 -12.31 -9.13
N SER A 200 10.31 -13.24 -9.67
CA SER A 200 11.43 -12.94 -10.59
C SER A 200 10.94 -12.25 -11.86
N LEU A 201 9.82 -12.69 -12.43
CA LEU A 201 9.19 -12.06 -13.59
C LEU A 201 8.57 -10.69 -13.24
N VAL A 202 7.97 -10.53 -12.05
CA VAL A 202 7.49 -9.21 -11.56
C VAL A 202 8.66 -8.24 -11.49
N ALA A 203 9.77 -8.62 -10.84
CA ALA A 203 10.95 -7.77 -10.74
C ALA A 203 11.46 -7.33 -12.12
N GLN A 204 11.56 -8.27 -13.06
CA GLN A 204 11.98 -8.00 -14.42
C GLN A 204 11.05 -7.00 -15.11
N GLN A 205 9.73 -7.25 -15.12
CA GLN A 205 8.77 -6.37 -15.81
C GLN A 205 8.73 -4.96 -15.20
N LEU A 206 8.76 -4.85 -13.86
CA LEU A 206 8.77 -3.55 -13.18
C LEU A 206 10.07 -2.76 -13.42
N GLY A 207 11.21 -3.44 -13.47
CA GLY A 207 12.49 -2.82 -13.86
C GLY A 207 12.42 -2.22 -15.27
N HIS A 208 11.84 -2.95 -16.24
CA HIS A 208 11.60 -2.45 -17.60
C HIS A 208 10.63 -1.28 -17.65
N LEU A 209 9.60 -1.26 -16.78
CA LEU A 209 8.66 -0.13 -16.67
C LEU A 209 9.28 1.12 -16.04
N GLY A 210 10.44 0.98 -15.39
CA GLY A 210 11.19 2.10 -14.85
C GLY A 210 11.06 2.32 -13.34
N VAL A 211 10.53 1.36 -12.60
CA VAL A 211 10.60 1.37 -11.13
C VAL A 211 12.08 1.36 -10.73
N LYS A 212 12.47 2.28 -9.83
CA LYS A 212 13.87 2.44 -9.41
C LYS A 212 14.17 1.90 -8.03
N ASN A 213 13.18 1.83 -7.13
CA ASN A 213 13.41 1.43 -5.76
C ASN A 213 12.68 0.12 -5.43
N PHE A 214 13.44 -0.86 -4.96
CA PHE A 214 12.93 -2.20 -4.63
C PHE A 214 13.32 -2.63 -3.23
N THR A 215 12.40 -3.33 -2.55
CA THR A 215 12.70 -4.22 -1.42
C THR A 215 12.34 -5.64 -1.84
N LEU A 216 13.35 -6.52 -1.92
CA LEU A 216 13.22 -7.90 -2.38
C LEU A 216 13.36 -8.84 -1.18
N ILE A 217 12.32 -9.64 -0.90
CA ILE A 217 12.26 -10.53 0.28
C ILE A 217 12.03 -11.96 -0.18
N ASP A 218 12.98 -12.85 0.10
CA ASP A 218 12.89 -14.30 -0.17
C ASP A 218 13.99 -15.02 0.62
N PRO A 219 13.69 -16.04 1.44
CA PRO A 219 14.68 -16.78 2.21
C PRO A 219 15.48 -17.80 1.40
N ASP A 220 15.01 -18.15 0.19
CA ASP A 220 15.49 -19.32 -0.54
C ASP A 220 16.73 -19.06 -1.38
N ILE A 221 17.48 -20.11 -1.58
CA ILE A 221 18.54 -20.21 -2.59
C ILE A 221 17.99 -20.79 -3.90
N VAL A 222 18.71 -20.55 -4.99
CA VAL A 222 18.45 -21.20 -6.29
C VAL A 222 18.94 -22.63 -6.25
N ASP A 223 18.08 -23.57 -6.60
CA ASP A 223 18.42 -24.95 -6.87
C ASP A 223 18.23 -25.32 -8.35
N GLU A 224 18.66 -26.50 -8.77
CA GLU A 224 18.55 -26.96 -10.16
C GLU A 224 17.10 -26.99 -10.65
N THR A 225 16.14 -27.35 -9.79
CA THR A 225 14.71 -27.43 -10.13
C THR A 225 14.09 -26.05 -10.36
N ASN A 226 14.77 -24.97 -9.95
CA ASN A 226 14.31 -23.58 -10.12
C ASN A 226 14.68 -22.99 -11.48
N LEU A 227 15.71 -23.52 -12.16
CA LEU A 227 16.25 -22.97 -13.42
C LEU A 227 15.22 -22.95 -14.57
N ASN A 228 14.19 -23.76 -14.48
CA ASN A 228 13.11 -23.84 -15.48
C ASN A 228 12.08 -22.71 -15.36
N ARG A 229 12.09 -21.91 -14.26
CA ARG A 229 11.04 -20.91 -14.01
C ARG A 229 11.48 -19.61 -13.34
N VAL A 230 12.65 -19.57 -12.69
CA VAL A 230 13.17 -18.32 -12.09
C VAL A 230 13.84 -17.50 -13.19
N ALA A 231 13.23 -16.37 -13.55
CA ALA A 231 13.73 -15.51 -14.60
C ALA A 231 15.12 -14.95 -14.25
N GLY A 232 16.05 -15.05 -15.18
CA GLY A 232 17.42 -14.57 -15.03
C GLY A 232 18.36 -15.48 -14.23
N ALA A 233 17.87 -16.60 -13.68
CA ALA A 233 18.72 -17.61 -13.07
C ALA A 233 19.37 -18.51 -14.14
N ASN A 234 20.59 -18.95 -13.89
CA ASN A 234 21.33 -19.89 -14.73
C ASN A 234 22.14 -20.86 -13.87
N GLN A 235 22.85 -21.81 -14.50
CA GLN A 235 23.60 -22.87 -13.82
C GLN A 235 24.59 -22.34 -12.77
N SER A 236 25.19 -21.17 -13.02
CA SER A 236 26.18 -20.58 -12.09
C SER A 236 25.55 -19.93 -10.86
N ASP A 237 24.22 -19.87 -10.79
CA ASP A 237 23.46 -19.27 -9.68
C ASP A 237 23.00 -20.31 -8.65
N ILE A 238 23.18 -21.60 -8.93
CA ILE A 238 22.86 -22.66 -7.97
C ILE A 238 23.63 -22.41 -6.65
N GLY A 239 22.87 -22.37 -5.53
CA GLY A 239 23.39 -22.06 -4.20
C GLY A 239 23.41 -20.57 -3.84
N ARG A 240 23.10 -19.64 -4.77
CA ARG A 240 22.94 -18.21 -4.48
C ARG A 240 21.52 -17.91 -4.03
N PHE A 241 21.34 -16.91 -3.19
CA PHE A 241 19.99 -16.45 -2.81
C PHE A 241 19.21 -15.91 -4.02
N LYS A 242 17.92 -16.25 -4.12
CA LYS A 242 17.04 -15.79 -5.20
C LYS A 242 16.97 -14.26 -5.28
N VAL A 243 16.97 -13.56 -4.12
CA VAL A 243 16.98 -12.10 -4.05
C VAL A 243 18.24 -11.48 -4.68
N ASP A 244 19.40 -12.13 -4.56
CA ASP A 244 20.66 -11.63 -5.15
C ASP A 244 20.66 -11.79 -6.66
N VAL A 245 20.10 -12.90 -7.17
CA VAL A 245 19.90 -13.12 -8.61
C VAL A 245 18.97 -12.07 -9.20
N ALA A 246 17.83 -11.80 -8.54
CA ALA A 246 16.87 -10.77 -8.95
C ALA A 246 17.51 -9.37 -8.95
N LYS A 247 18.24 -9.01 -7.89
CA LYS A 247 18.99 -7.74 -7.80
C LYS A 247 19.99 -7.60 -8.95
N ARG A 248 20.77 -8.62 -9.24
CA ARG A 248 21.73 -8.62 -10.37
C ARG A 248 21.03 -8.35 -11.70
N GLN A 249 19.86 -8.97 -11.95
CA GLN A 249 19.08 -8.76 -13.17
C GLN A 249 18.55 -7.33 -13.27
N LEU A 250 18.05 -6.78 -12.19
CA LEU A 250 17.58 -5.39 -12.13
C LEU A 250 18.71 -4.40 -12.46
N LEU A 251 19.88 -4.57 -11.83
CA LEU A 251 21.06 -3.71 -12.06
C LEU A 251 21.63 -3.84 -13.47
N ALA A 252 21.59 -5.04 -14.07
CA ALA A 252 22.00 -5.25 -15.46
C ALA A 252 21.07 -4.52 -16.45
N HIS A 253 19.79 -4.33 -16.10
CA HIS A 253 18.86 -3.58 -16.90
C HIS A 253 19.00 -2.05 -16.73
N ASN A 254 19.18 -1.58 -15.49
CA ASN A 254 19.35 -0.17 -15.18
C ASN A 254 20.18 -0.01 -13.88
N ASP A 255 21.34 0.61 -14.00
CA ASP A 255 22.28 0.86 -12.90
C ASP A 255 21.83 1.90 -11.89
N GLU A 256 20.81 2.72 -12.23
CA GLU A 256 20.14 3.65 -11.30
C GLU A 256 19.20 2.93 -10.30
N ILE A 257 18.95 1.63 -10.47
CA ILE A 257 18.06 0.89 -9.57
C ILE A 257 18.71 0.69 -8.21
N VAL A 258 17.97 0.99 -7.16
CA VAL A 258 18.30 0.69 -5.77
C VAL A 258 17.47 -0.50 -5.32
N ALA A 259 18.12 -1.63 -5.04
CA ALA A 259 17.46 -2.84 -4.58
C ALA A 259 18.02 -3.29 -3.22
N LYS A 260 17.19 -3.17 -2.17
CA LYS A 260 17.43 -3.76 -0.85
C LYS A 260 17.03 -5.23 -0.91
N VAL A 261 17.95 -6.11 -0.53
CA VAL A 261 17.70 -7.56 -0.46
C VAL A 261 17.56 -8.02 0.99
N VAL A 262 16.64 -8.96 1.22
CA VAL A 262 16.35 -9.53 2.53
C VAL A 262 16.24 -11.04 2.36
N GLN A 263 17.25 -11.76 2.84
CA GLN A 263 17.41 -13.21 2.72
C GLN A 263 16.70 -13.95 3.87
N GLU A 264 15.46 -13.54 4.16
CA GLU A 264 14.69 -14.03 5.29
C GLU A 264 13.21 -14.11 4.96
N ASP A 265 12.50 -14.91 5.77
CA ASP A 265 11.07 -15.12 5.60
C ASP A 265 10.25 -13.94 6.13
N VAL A 266 9.27 -13.49 5.35
CA VAL A 266 8.34 -12.39 5.68
C VAL A 266 7.43 -12.71 6.88
N VAL A 267 7.27 -13.98 7.26
CA VAL A 267 6.50 -14.36 8.45
C VAL A 267 7.14 -13.87 9.76
N ARG A 268 8.40 -13.43 9.73
CA ARG A 268 9.06 -12.78 10.86
C ARG A 268 8.62 -11.33 10.96
N ALA A 269 8.15 -10.91 12.14
CA ALA A 269 7.63 -9.56 12.35
C ALA A 269 8.62 -8.45 11.93
N ARG A 270 9.92 -8.63 12.22
CA ARG A 270 10.97 -7.67 11.85
C ARG A 270 11.15 -7.54 10.33
N VAL A 271 10.96 -8.63 9.58
CA VAL A 271 11.04 -8.65 8.12
C VAL A 271 9.77 -8.03 7.52
N ALA A 272 8.60 -8.43 7.99
CA ALA A 272 7.32 -7.86 7.56
C ALA A 272 7.25 -6.35 7.76
N ASN A 273 7.83 -5.83 8.85
CA ASN A 273 7.89 -4.40 9.14
C ASN A 273 8.69 -3.60 8.10
N LEU A 274 9.56 -4.23 7.30
CA LEU A 274 10.25 -3.54 6.21
C LEU A 274 9.30 -3.14 5.08
N LEU A 275 8.17 -3.84 4.94
CA LEU A 275 7.15 -3.54 3.93
C LEU A 275 6.35 -2.26 4.23
N ARG A 276 6.39 -1.73 5.45
CA ARG A 276 5.73 -0.45 5.77
C ARG A 276 6.38 0.76 5.09
N ASP A 277 7.60 0.58 4.57
CA ASP A 277 8.37 1.63 3.93
C ASP A 277 8.20 1.67 2.39
N VAL A 278 7.43 0.72 1.81
CA VAL A 278 7.17 0.69 0.37
C VAL A 278 5.84 1.37 0.01
N ASP A 279 5.66 1.67 -1.26
CA ASP A 279 4.43 2.28 -1.81
C ASP A 279 3.44 1.25 -2.36
N VAL A 280 3.95 0.11 -2.87
CA VAL A 280 3.16 -1.00 -3.41
C VAL A 280 3.85 -2.32 -3.06
N ILE A 281 3.08 -3.35 -2.73
CA ILE A 281 3.58 -4.70 -2.45
C ILE A 281 3.11 -5.65 -3.55
N PHE A 282 4.00 -6.54 -4.00
CA PHE A 282 3.66 -7.74 -4.76
C PHE A 282 3.85 -8.96 -3.86
N SER A 283 2.76 -9.68 -3.61
CA SER A 283 2.75 -10.96 -2.89
C SER A 283 2.85 -12.10 -3.90
N CYS A 284 4.05 -12.65 -4.02
CA CYS A 284 4.40 -13.71 -4.97
C CYS A 284 4.75 -15.03 -4.27
N THR A 285 4.29 -15.19 -3.03
CA THR A 285 4.50 -16.36 -2.19
C THR A 285 3.37 -17.38 -2.36
N ASP A 286 3.64 -18.64 -2.08
CA ASP A 286 2.68 -19.74 -2.04
C ASP A 286 2.16 -20.05 -0.62
N SER A 287 2.83 -19.55 0.42
CA SER A 287 2.50 -19.78 1.84
C SER A 287 1.28 -18.97 2.30
N HIS A 288 0.35 -19.60 3.01
CA HIS A 288 -0.80 -18.95 3.64
C HIS A 288 -0.37 -18.00 4.77
N GLY A 289 0.65 -18.37 5.54
CA GLY A 289 1.22 -17.54 6.59
C GLY A 289 1.81 -16.25 6.06
N SER A 290 2.64 -16.34 5.00
CA SER A 290 3.23 -15.16 4.35
C SER A 290 2.15 -14.23 3.79
N ARG A 291 1.14 -14.77 3.09
CA ARG A 291 -0.01 -13.99 2.58
C ARG A 291 -0.80 -13.31 3.70
N SER A 292 -1.01 -14.01 4.83
CA SER A 292 -1.72 -13.46 5.99
C SER A 292 -0.97 -12.26 6.59
N VAL A 293 0.34 -12.35 6.74
CA VAL A 293 1.18 -11.26 7.25
C VAL A 293 1.22 -10.09 6.27
N ILE A 294 1.44 -10.35 4.98
CA ILE A 294 1.52 -9.32 3.94
C ILE A 294 0.22 -8.54 3.83
N GLN A 295 -0.94 -9.22 3.80
CA GLN A 295 -2.21 -8.52 3.72
C GLN A 295 -2.48 -7.66 4.96
N GLN A 296 -2.07 -8.11 6.17
CA GLN A 296 -2.19 -7.29 7.37
C GLN A 296 -1.39 -5.99 7.21
N VAL A 297 -0.13 -6.06 6.77
CA VAL A 297 0.68 -4.87 6.49
C VAL A 297 -0.01 -3.96 5.49
N ALA A 298 -0.55 -4.51 4.39
CA ALA A 298 -1.21 -3.75 3.34
C ALA A 298 -2.35 -2.88 3.88
N TYR A 299 -3.29 -3.46 4.63
CA TYR A 299 -4.43 -2.72 5.19
C TYR A 299 -4.03 -1.84 6.38
N GLN A 300 -3.16 -2.34 7.24
CA GLN A 300 -2.73 -1.65 8.44
C GLN A 300 -1.97 -0.35 8.16
N TYR A 301 -1.20 -0.32 7.07
CA TYR A 301 -0.39 0.84 6.69
C TYR A 301 -0.89 1.55 5.42
N LEU A 302 -2.08 1.22 4.93
CA LEU A 302 -2.65 1.78 3.69
C LEU A 302 -1.67 1.66 2.50
N ILE A 303 -1.11 0.47 2.30
CA ILE A 303 -0.20 0.14 1.20
C ILE A 303 -0.89 -0.88 0.31
N PRO A 304 -1.23 -0.56 -0.95
CA PRO A 304 -1.87 -1.54 -1.82
C PRO A 304 -0.94 -2.72 -2.10
N CYS A 305 -1.52 -3.93 -2.10
CA CYS A 305 -0.81 -5.16 -2.38
C CYS A 305 -1.48 -5.91 -3.53
N ILE A 306 -0.69 -6.38 -4.49
CA ILE A 306 -1.16 -7.24 -5.58
C ILE A 306 -0.72 -8.67 -5.25
N ASP A 307 -1.71 -9.52 -4.93
CA ASP A 307 -1.46 -10.92 -4.61
C ASP A 307 -1.61 -11.78 -5.85
N ILE A 308 -0.62 -12.63 -6.10
CA ILE A 308 -0.49 -13.47 -7.29
C ILE A 308 -0.49 -14.94 -6.87
N GLY A 309 -1.26 -15.76 -7.57
CA GLY A 309 -1.26 -17.20 -7.39
C GLY A 309 -1.39 -17.94 -8.71
N SER A 310 -0.66 -19.05 -8.85
CA SER A 310 -0.82 -20.00 -9.94
C SER A 310 -0.89 -21.41 -9.36
N ILE A 311 -1.74 -22.26 -9.92
CA ILE A 311 -1.90 -23.65 -9.47
C ILE A 311 -2.17 -24.56 -10.66
N ILE A 312 -1.53 -25.72 -10.66
CA ILE A 312 -1.80 -26.83 -11.56
C ILE A 312 -2.27 -27.99 -10.69
N THR A 313 -3.50 -28.42 -10.86
CA THR A 313 -4.06 -29.56 -10.13
C THR A 313 -3.85 -30.83 -10.93
N ILE A 314 -3.30 -31.86 -10.27
CA ILE A 314 -3.01 -33.17 -10.86
C ILE A 314 -3.75 -34.24 -10.04
N ASP A 315 -4.42 -35.15 -10.71
CA ASP A 315 -4.97 -36.37 -10.12
C ASP A 315 -4.55 -37.56 -10.97
N LYS A 316 -3.95 -38.58 -10.34
CA LYS A 316 -3.47 -39.81 -11.02
C LYS A 316 -2.64 -39.53 -12.27
N GLU A 317 -1.67 -38.64 -12.13
CA GLU A 317 -0.73 -38.18 -13.20
C GLU A 317 -1.41 -37.41 -14.35
N GLN A 318 -2.70 -37.05 -14.22
CA GLN A 318 -3.42 -36.27 -15.22
C GLN A 318 -3.69 -34.85 -14.72
N ILE A 319 -3.47 -33.89 -15.59
CA ILE A 319 -3.79 -32.49 -15.30
C ILE A 319 -5.30 -32.31 -15.27
N GLN A 320 -5.85 -31.96 -14.12
CA GLN A 320 -7.26 -31.65 -13.91
C GLN A 320 -7.59 -30.19 -14.14
N GLY A 321 -6.66 -29.30 -13.89
CA GLY A 321 -6.86 -27.88 -14.09
C GLY A 321 -5.59 -27.07 -14.03
N ILE A 322 -5.60 -25.93 -14.73
CA ILE A 322 -4.51 -24.95 -14.75
C ILE A 322 -5.15 -23.59 -14.52
N PHE A 323 -4.80 -22.97 -13.39
CA PHE A 323 -5.43 -21.74 -12.94
C PHE A 323 -4.38 -20.68 -12.55
N GLY A 324 -4.73 -19.43 -12.81
CA GLY A 324 -4.01 -18.28 -12.35
C GLY A 324 -4.94 -17.30 -11.64
N ARG A 325 -4.44 -16.55 -10.67
CA ARG A 325 -5.20 -15.56 -9.92
C ARG A 325 -4.37 -14.31 -9.67
N VAL A 326 -5.02 -13.15 -9.81
CA VAL A 326 -4.47 -11.84 -9.41
C VAL A 326 -5.55 -11.11 -8.63
N GLN A 327 -5.22 -10.62 -7.43
CA GLN A 327 -6.14 -9.88 -6.58
C GLN A 327 -5.45 -8.63 -6.01
N LEU A 328 -6.12 -7.48 -6.13
CA LEU A 328 -5.71 -6.26 -5.43
C LEU A 328 -6.25 -6.29 -3.99
N LEU A 329 -5.35 -6.15 -3.03
CA LEU A 329 -5.63 -5.97 -1.61
C LEU A 329 -5.36 -4.50 -1.28
N SER A 330 -6.42 -3.74 -1.04
CA SER A 330 -6.35 -2.30 -0.83
C SER A 330 -7.57 -1.81 -0.03
N PRO A 331 -7.53 -0.67 0.64
CA PRO A 331 -8.69 -0.10 1.32
C PRO A 331 -9.92 -0.04 0.40
N GLY A 332 -11.04 -0.55 0.88
CA GLY A 332 -12.29 -0.66 0.11
C GLY A 332 -12.44 -1.91 -0.74
N GLU A 333 -11.35 -2.65 -0.99
CA GLU A 333 -11.36 -3.94 -1.68
C GLU A 333 -11.37 -5.10 -0.65
N PRO A 334 -11.96 -6.27 -1.00
CA PRO A 334 -12.00 -7.42 -0.11
C PRO A 334 -10.60 -8.01 0.10
N CYS A 335 -10.27 -8.37 1.33
CA CYS A 335 -9.02 -9.04 1.67
C CYS A 335 -9.10 -10.55 1.39
N LEU A 336 -7.99 -11.27 1.57
CA LEU A 336 -7.91 -12.72 1.30
C LEU A 336 -8.81 -13.54 2.25
N TRP A 337 -9.12 -13.04 3.45
CA TRP A 337 -10.14 -13.65 4.33
C TRP A 337 -11.56 -13.45 3.79
N CYS A 338 -11.88 -12.29 3.23
CA CYS A 338 -13.18 -12.03 2.62
C CYS A 338 -13.40 -12.89 1.37
N SER A 339 -12.34 -13.17 0.60
CA SER A 339 -12.38 -14.06 -0.56
C SER A 339 -12.20 -15.55 -0.23
N SER A 340 -12.15 -15.90 1.07
CA SER A 340 -12.00 -17.28 1.56
C SER A 340 -10.79 -18.02 0.98
N LEU A 341 -9.71 -17.29 0.73
CA LEU A 341 -8.49 -17.85 0.17
C LEU A 341 -7.56 -18.44 1.24
N LEU A 342 -7.62 -17.91 2.46
CA LEU A 342 -6.71 -18.30 3.54
C LEU A 342 -7.31 -19.43 4.38
N ASP A 343 -6.45 -20.36 4.79
CA ASP A 343 -6.74 -21.41 5.72
C ASP A 343 -6.01 -21.18 7.05
N SER A 344 -6.74 -21.24 8.17
CA SER A 344 -6.19 -20.91 9.50
C SER A 344 -5.18 -21.95 9.99
N GLU A 345 -5.36 -23.22 9.66
CA GLU A 345 -4.43 -24.27 10.05
C GLU A 345 -3.11 -24.19 9.26
N GLU A 346 -3.19 -23.90 7.96
CA GLU A 346 -1.99 -23.65 7.16
C GLU A 346 -1.22 -22.41 7.67
N ILE A 347 -1.95 -21.32 7.99
CA ILE A 347 -1.31 -20.14 8.60
C ILE A 347 -0.62 -20.49 9.92
N ARG A 348 -1.29 -21.24 10.80
CA ARG A 348 -0.69 -21.67 12.05
C ARG A 348 0.62 -22.44 11.82
N ARG A 349 0.62 -23.37 10.87
CA ARG A 349 1.79 -24.17 10.51
C ARG A 349 2.92 -23.32 9.94
N ASP A 350 2.61 -22.38 9.07
CA ASP A 350 3.58 -21.50 8.43
C ASP A 350 4.24 -20.53 9.42
N LEU A 351 3.51 -20.11 10.45
CA LEU A 351 4.02 -19.23 11.50
C LEU A 351 4.84 -19.97 12.59
N MET A 352 4.80 -21.30 12.62
CA MET A 352 5.61 -22.10 13.57
C MET A 352 7.11 -21.97 13.28
N THR A 353 7.90 -22.04 14.35
CA THR A 353 9.35 -22.27 14.25
C THR A 353 9.64 -23.67 13.75
N GLU A 354 10.84 -23.93 13.25
CA GLU A 354 11.24 -25.26 12.81
C GLU A 354 11.15 -26.30 13.96
N THR A 355 11.47 -25.88 15.18
CA THR A 355 11.38 -26.74 16.38
C THR A 355 9.94 -27.13 16.66
N GLU A 356 9.01 -26.18 16.64
CA GLU A 356 7.59 -26.43 16.83
C GLU A 356 7.02 -27.35 15.74
N ARG A 357 7.37 -27.13 14.46
CA ARG A 357 6.95 -28.01 13.36
C ARG A 357 7.40 -29.46 13.54
N ARG A 358 8.63 -29.69 14.02
CA ARG A 358 9.17 -31.05 14.27
C ARG A 358 8.45 -31.78 15.40
N THR A 359 7.87 -31.06 16.32
CA THR A 359 7.20 -31.63 17.51
C THR A 359 5.68 -31.68 17.40
N ASP A 360 5.09 -31.04 16.37
CA ASP A 360 3.64 -31.02 16.18
C ASP A 360 3.14 -32.37 15.63
N PRO A 361 2.32 -33.13 16.37
CA PRO A 361 1.85 -34.45 15.94
C PRO A 361 0.84 -34.40 14.79
N TYR A 362 0.30 -33.23 14.44
CA TYR A 362 -0.71 -33.03 13.40
C TYR A 362 -0.11 -32.61 12.06
N ILE A 363 1.22 -32.46 11.94
CA ILE A 363 1.85 -32.16 10.66
C ILE A 363 2.23 -33.46 9.95
N PRO A 364 1.56 -33.83 8.83
CA PRO A 364 2.00 -34.97 8.02
C PRO A 364 3.35 -34.66 7.37
N GLY A 365 4.22 -35.66 7.29
CA GLY A 365 5.54 -35.53 6.67
C GLY A 365 5.45 -35.06 5.20
N SER A 366 6.53 -34.43 4.74
CA SER A 366 6.81 -33.83 3.42
C SER A 366 5.66 -33.72 2.43
N THR A 367 5.22 -32.50 2.15
CA THR A 367 4.39 -32.19 0.97
C THR A 367 5.30 -32.08 -0.26
N GLU A 368 4.97 -32.77 -1.34
CA GLU A 368 5.63 -32.57 -2.64
C GLU A 368 5.46 -31.11 -3.11
N PRO A 369 6.51 -30.48 -3.66
CA PRO A 369 6.38 -29.12 -4.19
C PRO A 369 5.30 -29.03 -5.27
N ALA A 370 4.44 -28.01 -5.19
CA ALA A 370 3.39 -27.79 -6.18
C ALA A 370 3.99 -27.55 -7.58
N PRO A 371 3.41 -28.10 -8.65
CA PRO A 371 3.86 -27.88 -10.02
C PRO A 371 3.80 -26.39 -10.38
N SER A 372 4.87 -25.88 -11.00
CA SER A 372 4.98 -24.50 -11.46
C SER A 372 5.68 -24.43 -12.80
N VAL A 373 5.14 -23.67 -13.75
CA VAL A 373 5.65 -23.54 -15.11
C VAL A 373 5.74 -22.09 -15.53
N ILE A 374 6.84 -21.70 -16.20
CA ILE A 374 7.17 -20.31 -16.53
C ILE A 374 6.10 -19.63 -17.38
N TRP A 375 5.47 -20.32 -18.33
CA TRP A 375 4.47 -19.68 -19.20
C TRP A 375 3.21 -19.25 -18.44
N LEU A 376 2.72 -20.09 -17.48
CA LEU A 376 1.59 -19.75 -16.63
C LEU A 376 1.94 -18.57 -15.72
N ASN A 377 3.13 -18.61 -15.11
CA ASN A 377 3.65 -17.51 -14.31
C ASN A 377 3.72 -16.23 -15.12
N GLY A 378 4.18 -16.28 -16.39
CA GLY A 378 4.25 -15.14 -17.30
C GLY A 378 2.90 -14.49 -17.57
N VAL A 379 1.85 -15.31 -17.85
CA VAL A 379 0.48 -14.81 -18.05
C VAL A 379 -0.01 -14.07 -16.79
N VAL A 380 0.07 -14.72 -15.62
CA VAL A 380 -0.45 -14.17 -14.36
C VAL A 380 0.32 -12.92 -13.94
N VAL A 381 1.64 -12.92 -14.11
CA VAL A 381 2.47 -11.75 -13.82
C VAL A 381 2.14 -10.57 -14.74
N SER A 382 1.94 -10.81 -16.03
CA SER A 382 1.56 -9.72 -16.96
C SER A 382 0.20 -9.12 -16.61
N MET A 383 -0.75 -9.93 -16.14
CA MET A 383 -2.02 -9.45 -15.59
C MET A 383 -1.83 -8.61 -14.31
N ALA A 384 -0.96 -9.08 -13.40
CA ALA A 384 -0.66 -8.37 -12.16
C ALA A 384 0.04 -7.03 -12.41
N VAL A 385 0.98 -6.99 -13.33
CA VAL A 385 1.65 -5.75 -13.74
C VAL A 385 0.68 -4.80 -14.47
N GLY A 386 -0.27 -5.32 -15.27
CA GLY A 386 -1.37 -4.52 -15.82
C GLY A 386 -2.25 -3.92 -14.72
N MET A 387 -2.55 -4.67 -13.65
CA MET A 387 -3.28 -4.17 -12.48
C MET A 387 -2.46 -3.09 -11.72
N PHE A 388 -1.15 -3.27 -11.58
CA PHE A 388 -0.24 -2.25 -11.05
C PHE A 388 -0.28 -0.97 -11.90
N MET A 389 -0.23 -1.07 -13.22
CA MET A 389 -0.34 0.10 -14.10
C MET A 389 -1.66 0.84 -13.87
N SER A 390 -2.79 0.14 -13.79
CA SER A 390 -4.07 0.75 -13.47
C SER A 390 -4.14 1.35 -12.06
N LEU A 391 -3.43 0.77 -11.11
CA LEU A 391 -3.38 1.26 -9.72
C LEU A 391 -2.68 2.63 -9.62
N VAL A 392 -1.58 2.83 -10.38
CA VAL A 392 -0.67 3.97 -10.21
C VAL A 392 -0.72 4.97 -11.38
N THR A 393 -1.42 4.64 -12.45
CA THR A 393 -1.66 5.52 -13.60
C THR A 393 -3.16 5.58 -13.91
N GLU A 394 -3.54 6.29 -14.95
CA GLU A 394 -4.92 6.30 -15.44
C GLU A 394 -5.21 5.18 -16.46
N ALA A 395 -4.33 4.17 -16.57
CA ALA A 395 -4.55 3.04 -17.46
C ALA A 395 -5.82 2.28 -17.08
N PRO A 396 -6.78 2.09 -18.00
CA PRO A 396 -8.03 1.44 -17.70
C PRO A 396 -7.83 -0.07 -17.51
N MET A 397 -8.20 -0.57 -16.32
CA MET A 397 -8.28 -2.01 -16.06
C MET A 397 -9.49 -2.29 -15.17
N PRO A 398 -10.62 -2.71 -15.75
CA PRO A 398 -11.82 -3.00 -14.98
C PRO A 398 -11.64 -4.26 -14.14
N GLY A 399 -11.95 -4.16 -12.86
CA GLY A 399 -11.87 -5.29 -11.90
C GLY A 399 -10.57 -5.35 -11.12
N ARG A 400 -10.68 -5.86 -9.91
CA ARG A 400 -9.61 -5.92 -8.92
C ARG A 400 -9.29 -7.35 -8.47
N HIS A 401 -10.04 -8.33 -9.00
CA HIS A 401 -9.77 -9.75 -8.82
C HIS A 401 -10.03 -10.49 -10.13
N TRP A 402 -8.99 -11.11 -10.66
CA TRP A 402 -9.02 -11.87 -11.90
C TRP A 402 -8.66 -13.33 -11.68
N GLN A 403 -9.38 -14.22 -12.32
CA GLN A 403 -9.09 -15.65 -12.38
C GLN A 403 -8.92 -16.10 -13.83
N TYR A 404 -7.77 -16.67 -14.14
CA TYR A 404 -7.43 -17.25 -15.43
C TYR A 404 -7.57 -18.76 -15.37
N HIS A 405 -8.32 -19.34 -16.30
CA HIS A 405 -8.50 -20.78 -16.48
C HIS A 405 -7.88 -21.19 -17.80
N ALA A 406 -6.62 -21.65 -17.78
CA ALA A 406 -5.87 -21.94 -18.99
C ALA A 406 -6.51 -23.06 -19.85
N HIS A 407 -6.97 -24.13 -19.20
CA HIS A 407 -7.61 -25.26 -19.90
C HIS A 407 -8.96 -24.93 -20.55
N ARG A 408 -9.59 -23.81 -20.20
CA ARG A 408 -10.83 -23.31 -20.79
C ARG A 408 -10.61 -22.04 -21.61
N THR A 409 -9.39 -21.53 -21.64
CA THR A 409 -9.05 -20.27 -22.31
C THR A 409 -9.96 -19.11 -21.88
N THR A 410 -10.26 -19.03 -20.57
CA THR A 410 -11.16 -18.01 -20.03
C THR A 410 -10.47 -17.16 -18.97
N LEU A 411 -10.74 -15.86 -19.00
CA LEU A 411 -10.41 -14.89 -17.98
C LEU A 411 -11.69 -14.37 -17.36
N ARG A 412 -11.82 -14.48 -16.05
CA ARG A 412 -13.02 -14.07 -15.31
C ARG A 412 -12.68 -13.01 -14.31
N LYS A 413 -13.48 -11.96 -14.26
CA LYS A 413 -13.55 -11.04 -13.14
C LYS A 413 -14.32 -11.73 -12.02
N ILE A 414 -13.75 -11.76 -10.83
CA ILE A 414 -14.39 -12.27 -9.63
C ILE A 414 -14.75 -11.08 -8.74
N GLU A 415 -15.96 -11.09 -8.20
CA GLU A 415 -16.44 -10.05 -7.29
C GLU A 415 -16.73 -10.68 -5.93
N TYR A 416 -16.05 -10.19 -4.92
CA TYR A 416 -16.36 -10.42 -3.52
C TYR A 416 -16.71 -9.10 -2.87
N LEU A 417 -17.46 -9.15 -1.79
CA LEU A 417 -17.72 -7.98 -0.95
C LEU A 417 -16.79 -8.01 0.27
N ALA A 418 -16.21 -6.87 0.58
CA ALA A 418 -15.53 -6.69 1.86
C ALA A 418 -16.57 -6.78 2.99
N ARG A 419 -16.29 -7.62 4.01
CA ARG A 419 -17.17 -7.72 5.17
C ARG A 419 -16.97 -6.51 6.07
N GLU A 420 -18.07 -5.91 6.53
CA GLU A 420 -18.05 -4.73 7.40
C GLU A 420 -17.36 -4.99 8.75
N ASP A 421 -17.46 -6.22 9.25
CA ASP A 421 -16.85 -6.70 10.51
C ASP A 421 -15.51 -7.40 10.34
N CYS A 422 -14.91 -7.36 9.14
CA CYS A 422 -13.66 -8.07 8.86
C CYS A 422 -12.51 -7.56 9.74
N PHE A 423 -11.87 -8.45 10.48
CA PHE A 423 -10.75 -8.10 11.37
C PHE A 423 -9.48 -7.62 10.63
N ILE A 424 -9.42 -7.71 9.29
CA ILE A 424 -8.34 -7.18 8.46
C ILE A 424 -8.77 -5.89 7.77
N CYS A 425 -9.73 -5.94 6.83
CA CYS A 425 -9.97 -4.84 5.89
C CYS A 425 -11.00 -3.81 6.37
N SER A 426 -11.68 -4.02 7.53
CA SER A 426 -12.63 -3.05 8.06
C SER A 426 -11.98 -2.02 9.00
N LYS A 427 -12.71 -0.92 9.28
CA LYS A 427 -12.31 0.08 10.27
C LYS A 427 -12.27 -0.48 11.70
N GLN A 428 -13.06 -1.50 12.00
CA GLN A 428 -13.03 -2.23 13.28
C GLN A 428 -11.84 -3.18 13.35
N GLY A 429 -11.38 -3.67 12.19
CA GLY A 429 -10.18 -4.50 12.03
C GLY A 429 -8.88 -3.71 12.14
N VAL A 430 -7.89 -4.06 11.32
CA VAL A 430 -6.56 -3.43 11.38
C VAL A 430 -6.39 -2.24 10.42
N LEU A 431 -7.39 -1.89 9.63
CA LEU A 431 -7.30 -0.82 8.62
C LEU A 431 -6.78 0.49 9.23
N ALA A 432 -5.69 1.02 8.68
CA ALA A 432 -5.00 2.25 9.07
C ALA A 432 -4.57 2.33 10.55
N LYS A 433 -4.44 1.20 11.27
CA LYS A 433 -3.99 1.19 12.69
C LYS A 433 -2.50 1.45 12.88
N GLY A 434 -1.69 1.37 11.80
CA GLY A 434 -0.25 1.58 11.92
C GLY A 434 0.38 0.70 13.00
N GLN A 435 1.25 1.27 13.83
CA GLN A 435 1.97 0.53 14.88
C GLN A 435 1.14 0.21 16.13
N GLU A 436 -0.11 0.66 16.23
CA GLU A 436 -0.99 0.35 17.37
C GLU A 436 -1.28 -1.15 17.50
N GLN A 437 -1.43 -1.82 16.36
CA GLN A 437 -1.72 -3.24 16.29
C GLN A 437 -0.44 -4.01 15.94
N PRO A 438 0.01 -4.95 16.80
CA PRO A 438 1.09 -5.87 16.44
C PRO A 438 0.75 -6.69 15.19
N LEU A 439 1.75 -7.04 14.40
CA LEU A 439 1.56 -7.97 13.29
C LEU A 439 1.31 -9.39 13.84
N PHE A 440 0.36 -10.09 13.24
CA PHE A 440 0.12 -11.52 13.47
C PHE A 440 1.20 -12.33 12.73
N ALA A 441 2.41 -12.19 13.18
CA ALA A 441 3.63 -12.71 12.60
C ALA A 441 4.51 -13.30 13.69
N ARG A 442 5.49 -14.13 13.32
CA ARG A 442 6.46 -14.68 14.26
C ARG A 442 7.34 -13.56 14.83
N GLN A 443 7.50 -13.51 16.14
CA GLN A 443 8.17 -12.41 16.85
C GLN A 443 9.70 -12.60 17.03
N ASP A 444 10.28 -13.65 16.48
CA ASP A 444 11.73 -13.97 16.53
C ASP A 444 12.58 -13.24 15.50
#